data_fc7fdf43e2ba0fbae56336fb04de5757
#
_entry.id   fc7fdf43e2ba0fbae56336fb04de5757
#
_cell.length_a   1.000
_cell.length_b   1.000
_cell.length_c   1.000
_cell.angle_alpha   90.00
_cell.angle_beta   90.00
_cell.angle_gamma   90.00
#
_symmetry.space_group_name_H-M   'P 1'
#
loop_
_entity.id
_entity.type
_entity.pdbx_description
1 polymer ?
#
loop_
_entity_poly.entity_id
_entity_poly.type
_entity_poly.pdbx_seq_one_letter_code
_entity_poly.pdbx_strand_id
1 'polypeptide(L)'
;MQETMFIDPQRCIGCRSCVAACRECSTHKGYSMIFVDYIDRSETTATMPTVCMHCVEPTCALVCPADAIKVNEDGVVLSALKPRCLDCRNCVNACPFGVPKYNSEIHLQMKCDMCLDRTSEGLKPMCASVCPTGAISFGKYEQIVPLRRTKPVNAHVFGNQHVETKVYLMLPTDADEVIVDGCGVFEGRVVTDGQQKQESWMDMQVEESDRNNEF
;
A
#
# COMPACT_ATOMS: atom_id res chain seq x y z
N MET A 1 -0.82 19.25 14.07
CA MET A 1 -0.74 18.44 12.84
C MET A 1 -1.83 17.39 12.85
N GLN A 2 -2.31 17.03 11.69
CA GLN A 2 -3.39 16.08 11.47
C GLN A 2 -2.94 14.65 11.77
N GLU A 3 -3.83 13.78 12.23
CA GLU A 3 -3.52 12.38 12.45
C GLU A 3 -3.35 11.64 11.13
N THR A 4 -2.42 10.69 11.09
CA THR A 4 -2.13 9.88 9.92
C THR A 4 -1.69 8.46 10.27
N MET A 5 -1.54 7.63 9.25
CA MET A 5 -1.12 6.25 9.38
C MET A 5 0.40 6.11 9.15
N PHE A 6 1.01 5.24 9.96
CA PHE A 6 2.40 4.84 9.85
C PHE A 6 2.47 3.33 9.70
N ILE A 7 3.25 2.86 8.73
CA ILE A 7 3.45 1.45 8.41
C ILE A 7 4.92 1.12 8.62
N ASP A 8 5.18 0.18 9.51
CA ASP A 8 6.52 -0.31 9.84
C ASP A 8 6.66 -1.77 9.39
N PRO A 9 7.23 -2.01 8.20
CA PRO A 9 7.37 -3.36 7.65
C PRO A 9 8.22 -4.28 8.53
N GLN A 10 9.22 -3.74 9.26
CA GLN A 10 10.09 -4.54 10.14
C GLN A 10 9.33 -5.16 11.31
N ARG A 11 8.17 -4.63 11.66
CA ARG A 11 7.32 -5.13 12.74
C ARG A 11 6.17 -6.00 12.24
N CYS A 12 5.98 -6.11 10.93
CA CYS A 12 4.92 -6.93 10.37
C CYS A 12 5.29 -8.41 10.47
N ILE A 13 4.40 -9.20 11.07
CA ILE A 13 4.55 -10.65 11.23
C ILE A 13 3.62 -11.44 10.30
N GLY A 14 2.96 -10.78 9.36
CA GLY A 14 2.07 -11.44 8.39
C GLY A 14 0.79 -12.03 8.97
N CYS A 15 0.39 -11.68 10.19
CA CYS A 15 -0.74 -12.30 10.90
C CYS A 15 -2.12 -12.03 10.28
N ARG A 16 -2.24 -11.08 9.35
CA ARG A 16 -3.47 -10.68 8.64
C ARG A 16 -4.63 -10.20 9.52
N SER A 17 -4.44 -9.93 10.81
CA SER A 17 -5.48 -9.35 11.68
C SER A 17 -6.02 -8.03 11.13
N CYS A 18 -5.16 -7.20 10.51
CA CYS A 18 -5.56 -5.98 9.84
C CYS A 18 -6.51 -6.22 8.66
N VAL A 19 -6.30 -7.30 7.90
CA VAL A 19 -7.16 -7.71 6.78
C VAL A 19 -8.54 -8.12 7.28
N ALA A 20 -8.60 -8.93 8.33
CA ALA A 20 -9.86 -9.36 8.95
C ALA A 20 -10.63 -8.15 9.53
N ALA A 21 -9.96 -7.31 10.30
CA ALA A 21 -10.57 -6.13 10.92
C ALA A 21 -11.05 -5.10 9.87
N CYS A 22 -10.35 -4.95 8.75
CA CYS A 22 -10.74 -4.03 7.68
C CYS A 22 -12.13 -4.37 7.10
N ARG A 23 -12.52 -5.63 7.06
CA ARG A 23 -13.83 -6.09 6.58
C ARG A 23 -15.00 -5.63 7.47
N GLU A 24 -14.71 -5.27 8.71
CA GLU A 24 -15.72 -4.79 9.66
C GLU A 24 -15.95 -3.28 9.60
N CYS A 25 -15.14 -2.55 8.83
CA CYS A 25 -15.32 -1.11 8.63
C CYS A 25 -16.65 -0.84 7.91
N SER A 26 -17.45 0.09 8.43
CA SER A 26 -18.80 0.35 7.92
C SER A 26 -18.81 0.92 6.50
N THR A 27 -17.76 1.66 6.11
CA THR A 27 -17.67 2.28 4.77
C THR A 27 -17.50 1.26 3.64
N HIS A 28 -17.00 0.05 3.95
CA HIS A 28 -16.77 -1.01 2.96
C HIS A 28 -16.95 -2.41 3.54
N LYS A 29 -17.93 -2.57 4.43
CA LYS A 29 -18.20 -3.82 5.16
C LYS A 29 -18.22 -5.05 4.26
N GLY A 30 -17.52 -6.09 4.71
CA GLY A 30 -17.36 -7.35 3.97
C GLY A 30 -16.14 -7.38 3.03
N TYR A 31 -15.54 -6.22 2.69
CA TYR A 31 -14.41 -6.14 1.78
C TYR A 31 -13.17 -5.59 2.48
N SER A 32 -12.02 -6.24 2.29
CA SER A 32 -10.76 -5.71 2.80
C SER A 32 -10.12 -4.76 1.81
N MET A 33 -9.73 -3.57 2.30
CA MET A 33 -8.99 -2.56 1.54
C MET A 33 -7.51 -2.53 1.89
N ILE A 34 -7.07 -3.42 2.76
CA ILE A 34 -5.68 -3.65 3.13
C ILE A 34 -5.31 -5.10 2.81
N PHE A 35 -4.11 -5.29 2.31
CA PHE A 35 -3.53 -6.58 1.98
C PHE A 35 -2.24 -6.75 2.77
N VAL A 36 -1.76 -7.97 2.89
CA VAL A 36 -0.44 -8.27 3.44
C VAL A 36 0.32 -9.00 2.35
N ASP A 37 1.32 -8.34 1.81
CA ASP A 37 2.18 -8.87 0.78
C ASP A 37 3.44 -9.48 1.40
N TYR A 38 3.97 -10.50 0.75
CA TYR A 38 5.23 -11.12 1.10
C TYR A 38 6.34 -10.46 0.30
N ILE A 39 7.41 -10.07 1.00
CA ILE A 39 8.62 -9.54 0.38
C ILE A 39 9.66 -10.65 0.47
N ASP A 40 9.76 -11.45 -0.59
CA ASP A 40 10.78 -12.49 -0.66
C ASP A 40 12.17 -11.87 -0.83
N ARG A 41 13.07 -12.26 0.08
CA ARG A 41 14.49 -11.97 0.00
C ARG A 41 15.24 -13.28 0.19
N SER A 42 16.45 -13.37 -0.36
CA SER A 42 17.31 -14.57 -0.27
C SER A 42 17.53 -15.05 1.17
N GLU A 43 17.47 -14.15 2.15
CA GLU A 43 17.79 -14.45 3.54
C GLU A 43 16.58 -14.50 4.48
N THR A 44 15.49 -13.81 4.15
CA THR A 44 14.29 -13.73 4.99
C THR A 44 13.03 -13.51 4.17
N THR A 45 11.92 -14.15 4.58
CA THR A 45 10.59 -13.81 4.12
C THR A 45 10.04 -12.68 4.99
N ALA A 46 9.98 -11.47 4.46
CA ALA A 46 9.36 -10.33 5.13
C ALA A 46 7.92 -10.15 4.64
N THR A 47 7.10 -9.51 5.47
CA THR A 47 5.72 -9.16 5.12
C THR A 47 5.49 -7.67 5.30
N MET A 48 4.64 -7.09 4.45
CA MET A 48 4.29 -5.67 4.54
C MET A 48 2.78 -5.49 4.36
N PRO A 49 2.14 -4.68 5.20
CA PRO A 49 0.77 -4.25 4.95
C PRO A 49 0.74 -3.27 3.77
N THR A 50 0.00 -3.62 2.72
CA THR A 50 -0.22 -2.78 1.54
C THR A 50 -1.60 -2.15 1.61
N VAL A 51 -1.65 -0.84 1.61
CA VAL A 51 -2.87 -0.04 1.75
C VAL A 51 -2.74 1.26 0.95
N CYS A 52 -3.85 1.97 0.72
CA CYS A 52 -3.80 3.27 0.06
C CYS A 52 -2.89 4.23 0.81
N MET A 53 -1.94 4.83 0.09
CA MET A 53 -0.97 5.77 0.65
C MET A 53 -1.52 7.20 0.75
N HIS A 54 -2.74 7.44 0.24
CA HIS A 54 -3.38 8.76 0.24
C HIS A 54 -2.45 9.86 -0.28
N CYS A 55 -2.09 9.74 -1.57
CA CYS A 55 -1.20 10.69 -2.25
C CYS A 55 -1.73 12.12 -2.15
N VAL A 56 -0.83 13.10 -2.02
CA VAL A 56 -1.16 14.52 -2.02
C VAL A 56 -1.76 14.91 -3.38
N GLU A 57 -1.14 14.43 -4.46
CA GLU A 57 -1.68 14.51 -5.82
C GLU A 57 -2.10 13.10 -6.29
N PRO A 58 -3.34 12.67 -6.00
CA PRO A 58 -3.75 11.29 -6.25
C PRO A 58 -4.01 11.05 -7.73
N THR A 59 -3.08 10.38 -8.42
CA THR A 59 -3.22 10.01 -9.84
C THR A 59 -4.52 9.26 -10.13
N CYS A 60 -4.99 8.42 -9.20
CA CYS A 60 -6.25 7.70 -9.33
C CYS A 60 -7.47 8.64 -9.43
N ALA A 61 -7.44 9.80 -8.79
CA ALA A 61 -8.49 10.81 -8.91
C ALA A 61 -8.31 11.63 -10.21
N LEU A 62 -7.07 11.99 -10.55
CA LEU A 62 -6.75 12.78 -11.73
C LEU A 62 -7.15 12.09 -13.05
N VAL A 63 -6.97 10.76 -13.12
CA VAL A 63 -7.30 9.98 -14.33
C VAL A 63 -8.77 9.54 -14.37
N CYS A 64 -9.59 9.90 -13.38
CA CYS A 64 -10.99 9.49 -13.34
C CYS A 64 -11.86 10.37 -14.25
N PRO A 65 -12.35 9.87 -15.42
CA PRO A 65 -13.10 10.69 -16.36
C PRO A 65 -14.47 11.12 -15.83
N ALA A 66 -15.01 10.39 -14.84
CA ALA A 66 -16.30 10.67 -14.23
C ALA A 66 -16.19 11.44 -12.91
N ASP A 67 -14.97 11.86 -12.52
CA ASP A 67 -14.71 12.55 -11.27
C ASP A 67 -15.33 11.82 -10.04
N ALA A 68 -15.26 10.49 -10.07
CA ALA A 68 -15.87 9.64 -9.05
C ALA A 68 -15.01 9.51 -7.78
N ILE A 69 -13.69 9.75 -7.87
CA ILE A 69 -12.77 9.67 -6.75
C ILE A 69 -12.52 11.08 -6.22
N LYS A 70 -12.77 11.29 -4.94
CA LYS A 70 -12.64 12.59 -4.29
C LYS A 70 -11.58 12.54 -3.18
N VAL A 71 -11.03 13.70 -2.86
CA VAL A 71 -10.20 13.94 -1.69
C VAL A 71 -10.99 14.81 -0.73
N ASN A 72 -11.06 14.42 0.55
CA ASN A 72 -11.71 15.24 1.57
C ASN A 72 -10.76 16.35 2.08
N GLU A 73 -11.27 17.22 2.96
CA GLU A 73 -10.51 18.33 3.56
C GLU A 73 -9.30 17.86 4.37
N ASP A 74 -9.35 16.64 4.88
CA ASP A 74 -8.25 16.01 5.60
C ASP A 74 -7.19 15.37 4.70
N GLY A 75 -7.29 15.48 3.38
CA GLY A 75 -6.38 14.85 2.43
C GLY A 75 -6.58 13.33 2.30
N VAL A 76 -7.69 12.79 2.79
CA VAL A 76 -8.03 11.38 2.60
C VAL A 76 -8.66 11.19 1.23
N VAL A 77 -8.04 10.35 0.42
CA VAL A 77 -8.59 9.98 -0.90
C VAL A 77 -9.66 8.93 -0.69
N LEU A 78 -10.88 9.19 -1.12
CA LEU A 78 -12.06 8.35 -0.90
C LEU A 78 -12.18 7.25 -1.97
N SER A 79 -12.93 6.18 -1.69
CA SER A 79 -13.35 5.22 -2.69
C SER A 79 -14.23 5.89 -3.76
N ALA A 80 -14.33 5.26 -4.94
CA ALA A 80 -15.15 5.83 -6.01
C ALA A 80 -16.62 5.92 -5.59
N LEU A 81 -17.27 7.04 -5.91
CA LEU A 81 -18.70 7.23 -5.71
C LEU A 81 -19.47 6.33 -6.69
N LYS A 82 -20.24 5.38 -6.18
CA LYS A 82 -20.97 4.38 -6.97
C LYS A 82 -21.81 4.98 -8.10
N PRO A 83 -22.58 6.07 -7.91
CA PRO A 83 -23.39 6.67 -8.98
C PRO A 83 -22.57 7.27 -10.13
N ARG A 84 -21.29 7.56 -9.90
CA ARG A 84 -20.39 8.18 -10.90
C ARG A 84 -19.42 7.20 -11.53
N CYS A 85 -19.13 6.08 -10.86
CA CYS A 85 -18.12 5.14 -11.34
C CYS A 85 -18.56 4.49 -12.67
N LEU A 86 -17.74 4.67 -13.71
CA LEU A 86 -17.97 4.11 -15.06
C LEU A 86 -17.33 2.74 -15.25
N ASP A 87 -16.73 2.16 -14.20
CA ASP A 87 -16.04 0.86 -14.27
C ASP A 87 -14.89 0.80 -15.31
N CYS A 88 -14.30 1.94 -15.64
CA CYS A 88 -13.24 2.01 -16.65
C CYS A 88 -11.87 1.53 -16.18
N ARG A 89 -11.67 1.32 -14.86
CA ARG A 89 -10.44 0.85 -14.21
C ARG A 89 -9.18 1.70 -14.42
N ASN A 90 -9.28 2.91 -14.99
CA ASN A 90 -8.13 3.80 -15.16
C ASN A 90 -7.39 4.06 -13.84
N CYS A 91 -8.13 4.21 -12.72
CA CYS A 91 -7.56 4.41 -11.39
C CYS A 91 -6.77 3.21 -10.86
N VAL A 92 -7.08 1.97 -11.30
CA VAL A 92 -6.31 0.76 -10.98
C VAL A 92 -4.95 0.83 -11.67
N ASN A 93 -4.95 1.12 -12.97
CA ASN A 93 -3.76 1.14 -13.80
C ASN A 93 -2.84 2.34 -13.49
N ALA A 94 -3.41 3.46 -13.04
CA ALA A 94 -2.66 4.68 -12.74
C ALA A 94 -2.05 4.71 -11.32
N CYS A 95 -2.44 3.80 -10.43
CA CYS A 95 -1.93 3.81 -9.07
C CYS A 95 -0.52 3.22 -9.01
N PRO A 96 0.52 4.00 -8.65
CA PRO A 96 1.89 3.50 -8.58
C PRO A 96 2.08 2.45 -7.47
N PHE A 97 1.17 2.40 -6.48
CA PHE A 97 1.18 1.42 -5.39
C PHE A 97 0.27 0.21 -5.65
N GLY A 98 -0.40 0.12 -6.80
CA GLY A 98 -1.27 -1.01 -7.18
C GLY A 98 -2.46 -1.27 -6.23
N VAL A 99 -2.87 -0.28 -5.45
CA VAL A 99 -3.80 -0.47 -4.31
C VAL A 99 -5.27 -0.53 -4.69
N PRO A 100 -5.82 0.29 -5.60
CA PRO A 100 -7.24 0.25 -5.91
C PRO A 100 -7.64 -1.13 -6.45
N LYS A 101 -8.70 -1.71 -5.89
CA LYS A 101 -9.24 -3.01 -6.33
C LYS A 101 -10.64 -2.82 -6.94
N TYR A 102 -10.87 -3.51 -8.03
CA TYR A 102 -12.18 -3.56 -8.64
C TYR A 102 -13.01 -4.66 -8.01
N ASN A 103 -14.21 -4.31 -7.55
CA ASN A 103 -15.18 -5.25 -7.06
C ASN A 103 -16.24 -5.52 -8.14
N SER A 104 -16.23 -6.73 -8.71
CA SER A 104 -17.13 -7.12 -9.81
C SER A 104 -18.58 -7.34 -9.35
N GLU A 105 -18.81 -7.63 -8.06
CA GLU A 105 -20.15 -7.88 -7.55
C GLU A 105 -20.99 -6.60 -7.47
N ILE A 106 -20.35 -5.49 -7.13
CA ILE A 106 -21.01 -4.20 -6.98
C ILE A 106 -20.62 -3.19 -8.06
N HIS A 107 -19.83 -3.61 -9.05
CA HIS A 107 -19.33 -2.78 -10.15
C HIS A 107 -18.72 -1.45 -9.65
N LEU A 108 -17.80 -1.54 -8.71
CA LEU A 108 -17.22 -0.38 -8.05
C LEU A 108 -15.73 -0.54 -7.81
N GLN A 109 -15.01 0.55 -8.03
CA GLN A 109 -13.63 0.65 -7.60
C GLN A 109 -13.54 1.02 -6.12
N MET A 110 -12.87 0.20 -5.34
CA MET A 110 -12.73 0.37 -3.90
C MET A 110 -11.26 0.49 -3.48
N LYS A 111 -11.02 1.24 -2.43
CA LYS A 111 -9.72 1.38 -1.77
C LYS A 111 -9.91 1.86 -0.33
N CYS A 112 -8.84 1.82 0.47
CA CYS A 112 -8.86 2.35 1.83
C CYS A 112 -9.27 3.84 1.83
N ASP A 113 -10.14 4.20 2.78
CA ASP A 113 -10.58 5.56 3.10
C ASP A 113 -10.18 5.97 4.53
N MET A 114 -9.19 5.29 5.11
CA MET A 114 -8.74 5.42 6.50
C MET A 114 -9.85 5.13 7.55
N CYS A 115 -10.86 4.32 7.20
CA CYS A 115 -12.04 4.11 8.04
C CYS A 115 -12.66 5.46 8.46
N LEU A 116 -13.09 6.25 7.48
CA LEU A 116 -13.56 7.63 7.68
C LEU A 116 -14.70 7.72 8.71
N ASP A 117 -15.55 6.69 8.77
CA ASP A 117 -16.59 6.54 9.78
C ASP A 117 -16.06 6.58 11.22
N ARG A 118 -14.85 6.05 11.44
CA ARG A 118 -14.19 6.01 12.76
C ARG A 118 -13.30 7.22 12.99
N THR A 119 -12.49 7.57 11.99
CA THR A 119 -11.51 8.66 12.15
C THR A 119 -12.18 10.02 12.28
N SER A 120 -13.37 10.23 11.69
CA SER A 120 -14.17 11.43 11.92
C SER A 120 -14.70 11.55 13.35
N GLU A 121 -14.79 10.46 14.09
CA GLU A 121 -15.16 10.40 15.52
C GLU A 121 -13.91 10.38 16.44
N GLY A 122 -12.71 10.59 15.91
CA GLY A 122 -11.46 10.56 16.67
C GLY A 122 -10.99 9.14 17.06
N LEU A 123 -11.55 8.10 16.46
CA LEU A 123 -11.17 6.72 16.68
C LEU A 123 -10.09 6.29 15.68
N LYS A 124 -9.24 5.34 16.06
CA LYS A 124 -8.24 4.76 15.17
C LYS A 124 -8.90 3.89 14.09
N PRO A 125 -8.33 3.84 12.86
CA PRO A 125 -8.73 2.86 11.86
C PRO A 125 -8.69 1.43 12.41
N MET A 126 -9.58 0.56 11.91
CA MET A 126 -9.69 -0.82 12.39
C MET A 126 -8.35 -1.58 12.32
N CYS A 127 -7.63 -1.45 11.22
CA CYS A 127 -6.33 -2.12 11.03
C CYS A 127 -5.28 -1.68 12.07
N ALA A 128 -5.23 -0.38 12.41
CA ALA A 128 -4.31 0.13 13.43
C ALA A 128 -4.72 -0.28 14.84
N SER A 129 -6.03 -0.45 15.09
CA SER A 129 -6.56 -0.84 16.42
C SER A 129 -6.22 -2.28 16.77
N VAL A 130 -6.12 -3.18 15.79
CA VAL A 130 -5.92 -4.63 16.01
C VAL A 130 -4.50 -5.11 15.74
N CYS A 131 -3.58 -4.25 15.29
CA CYS A 131 -2.22 -4.67 14.96
C CYS A 131 -1.43 -5.03 16.23
N PRO A 132 -1.12 -6.33 16.48
CA PRO A 132 -0.54 -6.76 17.74
C PRO A 132 0.91 -6.30 17.91
N THR A 133 1.63 -6.10 16.81
CA THR A 133 3.04 -5.67 16.82
C THR A 133 3.18 -4.16 16.67
N GLY A 134 2.07 -3.44 16.40
CA GLY A 134 2.10 -2.03 16.06
C GLY A 134 2.84 -1.74 14.74
N ALA A 135 2.91 -2.70 13.83
CA ALA A 135 3.38 -2.48 12.46
C ALA A 135 2.53 -1.44 11.73
N ILE A 136 1.24 -1.37 12.05
CA ILE A 136 0.35 -0.29 11.64
C ILE A 136 0.04 0.53 12.87
N SER A 137 0.30 1.82 12.83
CA SER A 137 -0.07 2.77 13.87
C SER A 137 -0.76 4.00 13.28
N PHE A 138 -1.57 4.66 14.08
CA PHE A 138 -2.33 5.85 13.68
C PHE A 138 -2.26 6.89 14.79
N GLY A 139 -1.99 8.14 14.43
CA GLY A 139 -1.89 9.25 15.36
C GLY A 139 -1.12 10.42 14.79
N LYS A 140 -0.75 11.37 15.65
CA LYS A 140 0.03 12.54 15.25
C LYS A 140 1.50 12.18 15.06
N TYR A 141 2.15 12.83 14.09
CA TYR A 141 3.56 12.62 13.77
C TYR A 141 4.46 12.71 15.02
N GLU A 142 4.26 13.75 15.83
CA GLU A 142 5.05 14.04 17.02
C GLU A 142 4.88 12.99 18.14
N GLN A 143 3.79 12.23 18.09
CA GLN A 143 3.50 11.19 19.07
C GLN A 143 4.05 9.83 18.65
N ILE A 144 4.04 9.53 17.35
CA ILE A 144 4.40 8.20 16.83
C ILE A 144 5.89 8.10 16.54
N VAL A 145 6.47 9.09 15.85
CA VAL A 145 7.85 9.01 15.35
C VAL A 145 8.88 8.89 16.48
N PRO A 146 8.81 9.64 17.60
CA PRO A 146 9.80 9.49 18.68
C PRO A 146 9.80 8.12 19.36
N LEU A 147 8.72 7.34 19.20
CA LEU A 147 8.60 5.99 19.78
C LEU A 147 9.23 4.91 18.87
N ARG A 148 9.76 5.31 17.72
CA ARG A 148 10.29 4.41 16.70
C ARG A 148 11.78 4.63 16.48
N ARG A 149 12.48 3.53 16.15
CA ARG A 149 13.90 3.56 15.75
C ARG A 149 14.09 3.67 14.24
N THR A 150 12.98 3.80 13.52
CA THR A 150 12.89 3.84 12.06
C THR A 150 12.61 5.25 11.58
N LYS A 151 13.06 5.58 10.36
CA LYS A 151 12.87 6.89 9.71
C LYS A 151 11.50 6.92 9.00
N PRO A 152 10.65 7.91 9.26
CA PRO A 152 9.40 8.10 8.51
C PRO A 152 9.68 8.64 7.11
N VAL A 153 9.13 7.98 6.09
CA VAL A 153 9.25 8.37 4.69
C VAL A 153 7.85 8.45 4.07
N ASN A 154 7.55 9.58 3.44
CA ASN A 154 6.29 9.81 2.72
C ASN A 154 6.50 10.35 1.30
N ALA A 155 7.74 10.42 0.85
CA ALA A 155 8.10 10.79 -0.51
C ALA A 155 8.65 9.56 -1.24
N HIS A 156 8.10 9.28 -2.41
CA HIS A 156 8.40 8.10 -3.20
C HIS A 156 8.74 8.51 -4.64
N VAL A 157 9.61 7.76 -5.30
CA VAL A 157 10.01 8.01 -6.68
C VAL A 157 9.62 6.80 -7.54
N PHE A 158 8.84 7.03 -8.59
CA PHE A 158 8.44 6.03 -9.57
C PHE A 158 8.90 6.49 -10.96
N GLY A 159 10.04 5.97 -11.40
CA GLY A 159 10.70 6.50 -12.60
C GLY A 159 11.03 7.99 -12.45
N ASN A 160 10.41 8.85 -13.25
CA ASN A 160 10.58 10.29 -13.17
C ASN A 160 9.52 11.01 -12.33
N GLN A 161 8.62 10.29 -11.68
CA GLN A 161 7.53 10.88 -10.90
C GLN A 161 7.87 10.86 -9.41
N HIS A 162 7.73 12.03 -8.77
CA HIS A 162 7.79 12.17 -7.32
C HIS A 162 6.36 12.13 -6.77
N VAL A 163 6.11 11.22 -5.83
CA VAL A 163 4.80 11.03 -5.22
C VAL A 163 4.92 11.26 -3.73
N GLU A 164 4.31 12.32 -3.23
CA GLU A 164 4.18 12.57 -1.80
C GLU A 164 2.87 11.97 -1.28
N THR A 165 2.92 11.37 -0.08
CA THR A 165 1.79 10.66 0.50
C THR A 165 1.47 11.14 1.90
N LYS A 166 0.21 10.95 2.33
CA LYS A 166 -0.23 11.21 3.70
C LYS A 166 0.22 10.09 4.66
N VAL A 167 0.33 8.86 4.17
CA VAL A 167 0.79 7.69 4.94
C VAL A 167 2.32 7.66 4.95
N TYR A 168 2.91 7.37 6.09
CA TYR A 168 4.35 7.24 6.26
C TYR A 168 4.77 5.77 6.28
N LEU A 169 5.79 5.42 5.51
CA LEU A 169 6.55 4.17 5.70
C LEU A 169 7.67 4.42 6.71
N MET A 170 7.80 3.51 7.66
CA MET A 170 8.84 3.54 8.69
C MET A 170 9.98 2.64 8.23
N LEU A 171 11.04 3.24 7.69
CA LEU A 171 12.17 2.53 7.11
C LEU A 171 13.38 2.50 8.05
N PRO A 172 14.31 1.55 7.90
CA PRO A 172 15.58 1.57 8.61
C PRO A 172 16.30 2.91 8.46
N THR A 173 17.01 3.35 9.49
CA THR A 173 17.72 4.65 9.49
C THR A 173 18.92 4.69 8.55
N ASP A 174 19.44 3.54 8.16
CA ASP A 174 20.50 3.32 7.18
C ASP A 174 20.01 3.22 5.72
N ALA A 175 18.71 3.25 5.52
CA ALA A 175 18.13 3.31 4.18
C ALA A 175 18.17 4.76 3.66
N ASP A 176 19.15 5.07 2.82
CA ASP A 176 19.29 6.41 2.23
C ASP A 176 18.28 6.65 1.12
N GLU A 177 17.94 5.64 0.35
CA GLU A 177 16.94 5.73 -0.73
C GLU A 177 16.22 4.38 -0.89
N VAL A 178 14.88 4.41 -0.98
CA VAL A 178 14.07 3.23 -1.28
C VAL A 178 13.50 3.38 -2.67
N ILE A 179 14.12 2.70 -3.61
CA ILE A 179 13.60 2.60 -4.97
C ILE A 179 12.50 1.53 -4.95
N VAL A 180 11.25 1.96 -5.12
CA VAL A 180 10.12 1.04 -5.33
C VAL A 180 9.97 0.87 -6.83
N ASP A 181 10.43 -0.24 -7.37
CA ASP A 181 10.10 -0.64 -8.72
C ASP A 181 8.64 -1.11 -8.76
N GLY A 182 7.78 -0.41 -9.53
CA GLY A 182 6.36 -0.76 -9.64
C GLY A 182 6.13 -2.16 -10.23
N CYS A 183 7.05 -2.67 -11.04
CA CYS A 183 7.05 -4.07 -11.50
C CYS A 183 7.58 -4.99 -10.40
N GLY A 184 8.59 -4.57 -9.63
CA GLY A 184 9.15 -5.33 -8.52
C GLY A 184 8.23 -5.46 -7.31
N VAL A 185 7.26 -4.53 -7.11
CA VAL A 185 6.21 -4.69 -6.08
C VAL A 185 5.26 -5.83 -6.47
N PHE A 186 4.97 -6.02 -7.76
CA PHE A 186 4.24 -7.20 -8.25
C PHE A 186 5.07 -8.48 -8.13
N GLU A 187 6.39 -8.39 -8.19
CA GLU A 187 7.34 -9.50 -8.07
C GLU A 187 7.95 -9.63 -6.66
N GLY A 188 7.56 -8.80 -5.70
CA GLY A 188 8.06 -8.84 -4.33
C GLY A 188 9.49 -8.31 -4.13
N ARG A 189 9.99 -7.46 -5.04
CA ARG A 189 11.36 -6.93 -4.94
C ARG A 189 11.40 -5.48 -4.48
N VAL A 190 12.02 -5.23 -3.35
CA VAL A 190 12.54 -3.91 -2.98
C VAL A 190 14.00 -3.87 -3.44
N VAL A 191 14.29 -3.08 -4.47
CA VAL A 191 15.66 -2.91 -4.96
C VAL A 191 16.32 -1.80 -4.13
N THR A 192 17.32 -2.16 -3.32
CA THR A 192 18.26 -1.19 -2.74
C THR A 192 19.42 -1.03 -3.71
N ASP A 193 19.83 0.21 -3.96
CA ASP A 193 20.96 0.52 -4.84
C ASP A 193 22.23 -0.21 -4.34
N GLY A 194 22.80 -1.06 -5.17
CA GLY A 194 24.03 -1.84 -4.86
C GLY A 194 23.92 -3.36 -4.95
N GLN A 195 22.75 -3.93 -5.18
CA GLN A 195 22.63 -5.40 -5.38
C GLN A 195 22.45 -5.76 -6.87
N GLN A 196 23.29 -6.68 -7.32
CA GLN A 196 23.31 -7.24 -8.65
C GLN A 196 21.92 -7.70 -9.10
N LYS A 197 21.59 -7.45 -10.39
CA LYS A 197 20.43 -8.02 -11.06
C LYS A 197 20.30 -9.50 -10.73
N GLN A 198 19.30 -9.86 -9.95
CA GLN A 198 18.85 -11.24 -9.91
C GLN A 198 18.08 -11.52 -11.21
N GLU A 199 18.42 -12.63 -11.84
CA GLU A 199 17.79 -13.12 -13.05
C GLU A 199 16.27 -13.20 -12.89
N SER A 200 15.53 -12.77 -13.92
CA SER A 200 14.06 -12.81 -13.87
C SER A 200 13.62 -14.28 -13.82
N TRP A 201 12.47 -14.57 -13.23
CA TRP A 201 11.95 -15.95 -13.19
C TRP A 201 11.68 -16.51 -14.60
N MET A 202 11.54 -15.65 -15.62
CA MET A 202 11.51 -16.07 -17.03
C MET A 202 12.86 -16.66 -17.48
N ASP A 203 13.98 -16.12 -16.98
CA ASP A 203 15.30 -16.65 -17.29
C ASP A 203 15.50 -18.02 -16.62
N MET A 204 14.94 -18.23 -15.43
CA MET A 204 14.95 -19.54 -14.73
C MET A 204 14.12 -20.62 -15.45
N GLN A 205 13.03 -20.26 -16.12
CA GLN A 205 12.24 -21.23 -16.91
C GLN A 205 12.94 -21.69 -18.18
N VAL A 206 13.77 -20.84 -18.78
CA VAL A 206 14.57 -21.22 -19.97
C VAL A 206 15.63 -22.27 -19.59
N GLU A 207 16.29 -22.11 -18.43
CA GLU A 207 17.28 -23.08 -17.97
C GLU A 207 16.68 -24.44 -17.56
N GLU A 208 15.43 -24.50 -17.10
CA GLU A 208 14.73 -25.76 -16.84
C GLU A 208 14.27 -26.48 -18.11
N SER A 209 13.94 -25.74 -19.17
CA SER A 209 13.60 -26.34 -20.45
C SER A 209 14.80 -26.97 -21.16
N ASP A 210 15.96 -26.39 -21.02
CA ASP A 210 17.20 -26.92 -21.63
C ASP A 210 17.72 -28.18 -20.92
N ARG A 211 17.49 -28.29 -19.60
CA ARG A 211 17.86 -29.50 -18.83
C ARG A 211 16.99 -30.72 -19.11
N ASN A 212 15.78 -30.53 -19.62
CA ASN A 212 14.87 -31.64 -19.96
C ASN A 212 15.00 -32.15 -21.41
N ASN A 213 15.88 -31.58 -22.22
CA ASN A 213 16.09 -31.96 -23.62
C ASN A 213 17.36 -32.78 -23.83
N GLU A 214 18.07 -33.21 -22.79
CA GLU A 214 19.24 -34.10 -22.85
C GLU A 214 18.92 -35.52 -22.35
N PHE A 215 17.80 -36.11 -22.86
CA PHE A 215 17.58 -37.57 -22.82
C PHE A 215 16.94 -38.07 -24.09
#